data_fda0159d0acafd8e23cb09a59e25e44a
#
_entry.id   fda0159d0acafd8e23cb09a59e25e44a
#
_cell.length_a   1.000
_cell.length_b   1.000
_cell.length_c   1.000
_cell.angle_alpha   90.00
_cell.angle_beta   90.00
_cell.angle_gamma   90.00
#
_symmetry.space_group_name_H-M   'P 1'
#
loop_
_entity.id
_entity.type
_entity.pdbx_description
1 polymer ?
#
loop_
_entity_poly.entity_id
_entity_poly.type
_entity_poly.pdbx_seq_one_letter_code
_entity_poly.pdbx_strand_id
1 'polypeptide(L)'
;MSRRGIGHRYVRLFDGEPVPKDLERYSGFIILGGPMNVYEEDKYPYLKDEDSLIKRGIERSIPILGICLGGQLIAKACHAKVRKGTQKEIGWYELNLTSDGGQDPAFKGFSEKLTVFQWHGDTFDIPEGAAHIASSALFRNQAYRIGEKVYGLQFHLEVTEEMIRQWMSEYQDELSSLDYTDPDRIIKDTTKNINRLNHHAELFYDNFFSR
;
A
#
# COMPACT_ATOMS: atom_id res chain seq x y z
N MET A 1 -10.04 10.32 -5.85
CA MET A 1 -9.88 10.60 -7.28
C MET A 1 -11.00 11.45 -7.83
N SER A 2 -12.26 11.04 -7.79
CA SER A 2 -13.40 11.83 -8.34
C SER A 2 -13.49 13.25 -7.78
N ARG A 3 -13.28 13.47 -6.47
CA ARG A 3 -13.25 14.82 -5.87
C ARG A 3 -12.16 15.73 -6.42
N ARG A 4 -11.11 15.17 -7.03
CA ARG A 4 -9.97 15.91 -7.65
C ARG A 4 -10.12 16.06 -9.16
N GLY A 5 -11.26 15.66 -9.74
CA GLY A 5 -11.45 15.68 -11.18
C GLY A 5 -10.57 14.69 -11.95
N ILE A 6 -9.94 13.74 -11.24
CA ILE A 6 -9.10 12.72 -11.87
C ILE A 6 -9.99 11.58 -12.35
N GLY A 7 -10.08 11.44 -13.69
CA GLY A 7 -10.73 10.29 -14.32
C GLY A 7 -9.99 9.00 -13.95
N HIS A 8 -10.72 7.97 -13.54
CA HIS A 8 -10.12 6.69 -13.18
C HIS A 8 -10.97 5.53 -13.67
N ARG A 9 -10.32 4.42 -13.88
CA ARG A 9 -10.93 3.13 -14.22
C ARG A 9 -10.41 2.08 -13.24
N TYR A 10 -11.32 1.30 -12.66
CA TYR A 10 -10.98 0.07 -11.98
C TYR A 10 -10.78 -1.05 -12.99
N VAL A 11 -9.71 -1.86 -12.79
CA VAL A 11 -9.46 -3.11 -13.51
C VAL A 11 -9.49 -4.22 -12.46
N ARG A 12 -10.46 -5.11 -12.57
CA ARG A 12 -10.71 -6.18 -11.61
C ARG A 12 -10.07 -7.48 -12.09
N LEU A 13 -8.78 -7.63 -11.83
CA LEU A 13 -8.01 -8.78 -12.29
C LEU A 13 -8.53 -10.10 -11.69
N PHE A 14 -8.99 -10.05 -10.45
CA PHE A 14 -9.59 -11.20 -9.76
C PHE A 14 -10.93 -11.66 -10.38
N ASP A 15 -11.62 -10.77 -11.11
CA ASP A 15 -12.83 -11.07 -11.90
C ASP A 15 -12.49 -11.47 -13.35
N GLY A 16 -11.19 -11.60 -13.68
CA GLY A 16 -10.71 -11.97 -15.01
C GLY A 16 -10.59 -10.82 -16.01
N GLU A 17 -10.71 -9.56 -15.57
CA GLU A 17 -10.39 -8.44 -16.46
C GLU A 17 -8.90 -8.44 -16.79
N PRO A 18 -8.50 -8.24 -18.04
CA PRO A 18 -7.08 -8.21 -18.42
C PRO A 18 -6.41 -6.90 -18.00
N VAL A 19 -5.13 -6.96 -17.68
CA VAL A 19 -4.30 -5.77 -17.48
C VAL A 19 -4.29 -4.92 -18.75
N PRO A 20 -4.26 -3.58 -18.62
CA PRO A 20 -4.18 -2.68 -19.77
C PRO A 20 -2.90 -2.93 -20.59
N LYS A 21 -3.06 -3.12 -21.91
CA LYS A 21 -1.93 -3.27 -22.82
C LYS A 21 -1.33 -1.92 -23.22
N ASP A 22 -2.18 -0.95 -23.47
CA ASP A 22 -1.81 0.41 -23.86
C ASP A 22 -1.69 1.28 -22.60
N LEU A 23 -0.45 1.52 -22.17
CA LEU A 23 -0.13 2.31 -20.98
C LEU A 23 -0.18 3.83 -21.25
N GLU A 24 -0.08 4.26 -22.51
CA GLU A 24 -0.02 5.68 -22.87
C GLU A 24 -1.34 6.42 -22.61
N ARG A 25 -2.43 5.65 -22.44
CA ARG A 25 -3.76 6.18 -22.12
C ARG A 25 -3.93 6.57 -20.65
N TYR A 26 -2.95 6.25 -19.79
CA TYR A 26 -3.04 6.45 -18.35
C TYR A 26 -1.91 7.33 -17.85
N SER A 27 -2.26 8.30 -17.00
CA SER A 27 -1.29 9.18 -16.34
C SER A 27 -0.59 8.51 -15.15
N GLY A 28 -1.05 7.36 -14.71
CA GLY A 28 -0.48 6.61 -13.59
C GLY A 28 -1.31 5.39 -13.23
N PHE A 29 -0.77 4.56 -12.33
CA PHE A 29 -1.44 3.37 -11.80
C PHE A 29 -1.47 3.39 -10.28
N ILE A 30 -2.56 2.89 -9.71
CA ILE A 30 -2.63 2.51 -8.31
C ILE A 30 -2.90 1.01 -8.26
N ILE A 31 -2.00 0.28 -7.61
CA ILE A 31 -2.10 -1.16 -7.39
C ILE A 31 -2.49 -1.34 -5.93
N LEU A 32 -3.71 -1.83 -5.73
CA LEU A 32 -4.30 -1.97 -4.42
C LEU A 32 -3.86 -3.26 -3.72
N GLY A 33 -4.21 -3.36 -2.45
CA GLY A 33 -4.04 -4.55 -1.63
C GLY A 33 -4.94 -5.73 -2.06
N GLY A 34 -4.65 -6.88 -1.51
CA GLY A 34 -5.41 -8.10 -1.72
C GLY A 34 -5.02 -9.20 -0.74
N PRO A 35 -5.83 -10.27 -0.59
CA PRO A 35 -5.58 -11.33 0.39
C PRO A 35 -4.52 -12.34 -0.05
N MET A 36 -4.01 -12.25 -1.30
CA MET A 36 -3.01 -13.18 -1.83
C MET A 36 -1.59 -12.71 -1.48
N ASN A 37 -0.62 -13.63 -1.58
CA ASN A 37 0.80 -13.32 -1.46
C ASN A 37 1.43 -13.18 -2.85
N VAL A 38 2.49 -12.39 -2.97
CA VAL A 38 3.19 -12.14 -4.26
C VAL A 38 3.80 -13.39 -4.90
N TYR A 39 3.93 -14.48 -4.15
CA TYR A 39 4.49 -15.76 -4.60
C TYR A 39 3.41 -16.81 -4.91
N GLU A 40 2.12 -16.44 -4.89
CA GLU A 40 1.00 -17.33 -5.23
C GLU A 40 0.59 -17.23 -6.71
N GLU A 41 1.53 -16.99 -7.60
CA GLU A 41 1.29 -16.80 -9.04
C GLU A 41 0.70 -18.03 -9.75
N ASP A 42 0.92 -19.22 -9.20
CA ASP A 42 0.32 -20.46 -9.74
C ASP A 42 -1.18 -20.55 -9.41
N LYS A 43 -1.59 -19.98 -8.29
CA LYS A 43 -2.99 -19.90 -7.86
C LYS A 43 -3.70 -18.67 -8.46
N TYR A 44 -2.98 -17.58 -8.60
CA TYR A 44 -3.46 -16.29 -9.11
C TYR A 44 -2.61 -15.84 -10.30
N PRO A 45 -2.81 -16.39 -11.51
CA PRO A 45 -1.96 -16.13 -12.68
C PRO A 45 -1.87 -14.66 -13.08
N TYR A 46 -2.90 -13.84 -12.78
CA TYR A 46 -2.90 -12.42 -13.05
C TYR A 46 -1.81 -11.63 -12.30
N LEU A 47 -1.23 -12.18 -11.22
CA LEU A 47 -0.09 -11.56 -10.54
C LEU A 47 1.14 -11.46 -11.47
N LYS A 48 1.30 -12.37 -12.44
CA LYS A 48 2.34 -12.30 -13.47
C LYS A 48 2.10 -11.15 -14.45
N ASP A 49 0.82 -10.91 -14.76
CA ASP A 49 0.43 -9.80 -15.63
C ASP A 49 0.62 -8.45 -14.92
N GLU A 50 0.32 -8.38 -13.62
CA GLU A 50 0.61 -7.19 -12.79
C GLU A 50 2.12 -6.93 -12.69
N ASP A 51 2.94 -7.95 -12.45
CA ASP A 51 4.41 -7.81 -12.44
C ASP A 51 4.92 -7.23 -13.76
N SER A 52 4.42 -7.74 -14.88
CA SER A 52 4.74 -7.24 -16.22
C SER A 52 4.28 -5.79 -16.43
N LEU A 53 3.10 -5.43 -15.93
CA LEU A 53 2.55 -4.07 -15.98
C LEU A 53 3.44 -3.11 -15.20
N ILE A 54 3.82 -3.49 -13.97
CA ILE A 54 4.69 -2.70 -13.09
C ILE A 54 6.03 -2.41 -13.76
N LYS A 55 6.71 -3.46 -14.27
CA LYS A 55 8.01 -3.32 -14.96
C LYS A 55 7.94 -2.35 -16.14
N ARG A 56 6.93 -2.52 -17.02
CA ARG A 56 6.71 -1.61 -18.14
C ARG A 56 6.39 -0.18 -17.70
N GLY A 57 5.66 -0.02 -16.61
CA GLY A 57 5.33 1.29 -16.04
C GLY A 57 6.58 2.00 -15.51
N ILE A 58 7.45 1.28 -14.79
CA ILE A 58 8.73 1.79 -14.27
C ILE A 58 9.65 2.20 -15.42
N GLU A 59 9.85 1.32 -16.41
CA GLU A 59 10.67 1.59 -17.60
C GLU A 59 10.24 2.85 -18.35
N ARG A 60 8.94 3.16 -18.33
CA ARG A 60 8.35 4.33 -18.99
C ARG A 60 8.22 5.54 -18.07
N SER A 61 8.71 5.46 -16.83
CA SER A 61 8.60 6.51 -15.82
C SER A 61 7.15 6.95 -15.54
N ILE A 62 6.20 6.03 -15.64
CA ILE A 62 4.81 6.25 -15.33
C ILE A 62 4.66 6.28 -13.80
N PRO A 63 3.93 7.24 -13.22
CA PRO A 63 3.64 7.26 -11.79
C PRO A 63 2.92 5.98 -11.33
N ILE A 64 3.46 5.32 -10.29
CA ILE A 64 2.87 4.10 -9.73
C ILE A 64 2.80 4.23 -8.21
N LEU A 65 1.64 3.93 -7.66
CA LEU A 65 1.44 3.78 -6.22
C LEU A 65 0.98 2.36 -5.93
N GLY A 66 1.79 1.61 -5.17
CA GLY A 66 1.40 0.30 -4.62
C GLY A 66 1.01 0.42 -3.16
N ILE A 67 -0.12 -0.19 -2.78
CA ILE A 67 -0.64 -0.22 -1.41
C ILE A 67 -0.71 -1.67 -0.95
N CYS A 68 -0.13 -1.99 0.19
CA CYS A 68 -0.06 -3.31 0.81
C CYS A 68 0.52 -4.35 -0.19
N LEU A 69 -0.28 -5.29 -0.68
CA LEU A 69 0.15 -6.23 -1.73
C LEU A 69 0.74 -5.50 -2.95
N GLY A 70 0.14 -4.39 -3.37
CA GLY A 70 0.66 -3.58 -4.48
C GLY A 70 2.06 -3.04 -4.22
N GLY A 71 2.36 -2.61 -2.99
CA GLY A 71 3.72 -2.23 -2.59
C GLY A 71 4.70 -3.40 -2.63
N GLN A 72 4.27 -4.58 -2.21
CA GLN A 72 5.06 -5.81 -2.27
C GLN A 72 5.31 -6.27 -3.72
N LEU A 73 4.32 -6.15 -4.60
CA LEU A 73 4.46 -6.46 -6.04
C LEU A 73 5.47 -5.55 -6.73
N ILE A 74 5.46 -4.25 -6.43
CA ILE A 74 6.46 -3.30 -6.94
C ILE A 74 7.86 -3.69 -6.44
N ALA A 75 8.01 -4.00 -5.15
CA ALA A 75 9.29 -4.44 -4.60
C ALA A 75 9.82 -5.70 -5.32
N LYS A 76 8.95 -6.71 -5.50
CA LYS A 76 9.27 -7.93 -6.24
C LYS A 76 9.65 -7.65 -7.70
N ALA A 77 8.90 -6.81 -8.40
CA ALA A 77 9.19 -6.42 -9.79
C ALA A 77 10.57 -5.75 -9.93
N CYS A 78 11.04 -5.09 -8.86
CA CYS A 78 12.37 -4.52 -8.73
C CYS A 78 13.39 -5.45 -8.06
N HIS A 79 13.15 -6.77 -8.08
CA HIS A 79 14.04 -7.81 -7.56
C HIS A 79 14.30 -7.77 -6.04
N ALA A 80 13.56 -6.98 -5.28
CA ALA A 80 13.61 -7.01 -3.82
C ALA A 80 12.86 -8.24 -3.28
N LYS A 81 13.34 -8.77 -2.15
CA LYS A 81 12.70 -9.93 -1.53
C LYS A 81 11.43 -9.51 -0.81
N VAL A 82 10.36 -10.27 -1.03
CA VAL A 82 9.16 -10.24 -0.21
C VAL A 82 9.13 -11.54 0.60
N ARG A 83 8.86 -11.42 1.89
CA ARG A 83 8.89 -12.55 2.81
C ARG A 83 7.87 -12.40 3.92
N LYS A 84 7.50 -13.52 4.49
CA LYS A 84 6.64 -13.56 5.67
C LYS A 84 7.33 -12.88 6.86
N GLY A 85 6.59 -12.04 7.56
CA GLY A 85 7.01 -11.44 8.82
C GLY A 85 6.96 -12.44 9.99
N THR A 86 7.48 -12.02 11.14
CA THR A 86 7.44 -12.84 12.37
C THR A 86 6.06 -12.85 13.01
N GLN A 87 5.27 -11.80 12.79
CA GLN A 87 3.87 -11.66 13.18
C GLN A 87 3.16 -10.75 12.19
N LYS A 88 1.85 -10.55 12.34
CA LYS A 88 1.07 -9.61 11.53
C LYS A 88 0.92 -8.27 12.23
N GLU A 89 0.87 -7.18 11.45
CA GLU A 89 0.32 -5.91 11.91
C GLU A 89 -1.13 -5.84 11.42
N ILE A 90 -2.09 -5.85 12.36
CA ILE A 90 -3.52 -5.70 12.09
C ILE A 90 -4.08 -4.65 13.04
N GLY A 91 -4.63 -3.58 12.50
CA GLY A 91 -5.18 -2.46 13.26
C GLY A 91 -4.38 -1.16 13.08
N TRP A 92 -4.29 -0.37 14.15
CA TRP A 92 -3.70 0.97 14.11
C TRP A 92 -2.28 0.98 14.71
N TYR A 93 -1.32 1.42 13.91
CA TYR A 93 0.10 1.45 14.26
C TYR A 93 0.70 2.83 14.02
N GLU A 94 1.70 3.18 14.84
CA GLU A 94 2.51 4.37 14.63
C GLU A 94 3.66 4.05 13.68
N LEU A 95 3.84 4.88 12.67
CA LEU A 95 5.00 4.89 11.79
C LEU A 95 5.88 6.08 12.11
N ASN A 96 7.18 5.90 11.87
CA ASN A 96 8.16 6.98 11.90
C ASN A 96 8.66 7.21 10.46
N LEU A 97 8.60 8.46 10.00
CA LEU A 97 9.28 8.85 8.77
C LEU A 97 10.80 8.80 9.00
N THR A 98 11.52 8.29 8.03
CA THR A 98 12.98 8.35 8.01
C THR A 98 13.44 9.77 7.65
N SER A 99 14.76 10.02 7.62
CA SER A 99 15.30 11.28 7.10
C SER A 99 14.88 11.53 5.64
N ASP A 100 14.89 10.47 4.81
CA ASP A 100 14.46 10.56 3.42
C ASP A 100 12.94 10.81 3.34
N GLY A 101 12.16 10.14 4.21
CA GLY A 101 10.72 10.32 4.29
C GLY A 101 10.29 11.72 4.69
N GLY A 102 11.01 12.34 5.65
CA GLY A 102 10.75 13.72 6.07
C GLY A 102 11.06 14.78 5.00
N GLN A 103 11.87 14.42 4.00
CA GLN A 103 12.22 15.28 2.86
C GLN A 103 11.46 14.88 1.58
N ASP A 104 10.72 13.76 1.63
CA ASP A 104 10.04 13.24 0.45
C ASP A 104 8.85 14.14 0.06
N PRO A 105 8.79 14.54 -1.21
CA PRO A 105 7.73 15.44 -1.66
C PRO A 105 6.31 14.89 -1.52
N ALA A 106 6.07 13.55 -1.58
CA ALA A 106 4.73 12.98 -1.35
C ALA A 106 4.31 13.06 0.12
N PHE A 107 5.29 13.11 1.03
CA PHE A 107 5.08 13.27 2.47
C PHE A 107 5.27 14.70 2.97
N LYS A 108 5.34 15.67 2.07
CA LYS A 108 5.41 17.09 2.44
C LYS A 108 4.20 17.49 3.29
N GLY A 109 4.46 18.11 4.44
CA GLY A 109 3.42 18.54 5.38
C GLY A 109 3.02 17.49 6.41
N PHE A 110 3.58 16.28 6.34
CA PHE A 110 3.40 15.26 7.37
C PHE A 110 4.29 15.52 8.57
N SER A 111 3.86 15.05 9.74
CA SER A 111 4.69 14.99 10.94
C SER A 111 5.63 13.78 10.86
N GLU A 112 6.70 13.79 11.66
CA GLU A 112 7.64 12.66 11.73
C GLU A 112 6.96 11.35 12.14
N LYS A 113 5.84 11.43 12.87
CA LYS A 113 5.06 10.29 13.33
C LYS A 113 3.67 10.30 12.72
N LEU A 114 3.26 9.16 12.20
CA LEU A 114 1.97 8.94 11.54
C LEU A 114 1.26 7.77 12.21
N THR A 115 -0.04 7.91 12.47
CA THR A 115 -0.88 6.75 12.83
C THR A 115 -1.62 6.30 11.57
N VAL A 116 -1.42 5.03 11.19
CA VAL A 116 -1.97 4.44 9.97
C VAL A 116 -2.68 3.12 10.28
N PHE A 117 -3.50 2.67 9.34
CA PHE A 117 -4.13 1.36 9.42
C PHE A 117 -3.28 0.31 8.71
N GLN A 118 -3.13 -0.85 9.36
CA GLN A 118 -2.35 -1.99 8.88
C GLN A 118 -3.23 -3.23 8.79
N TRP A 119 -2.98 -4.06 7.77
CA TRP A 119 -3.49 -5.42 7.68
C TRP A 119 -2.56 -6.23 6.80
N HIS A 120 -1.43 -6.69 7.36
CA HIS A 120 -0.46 -7.47 6.61
C HIS A 120 0.35 -8.41 7.50
N GLY A 121 0.89 -9.45 6.90
CA GLY A 121 1.80 -10.40 7.54
C GLY A 121 3.14 -10.51 6.82
N ASP A 122 3.14 -10.22 5.51
CA ASP A 122 4.35 -10.19 4.71
C ASP A 122 4.99 -8.79 4.72
N THR A 123 6.29 -8.76 4.45
CA THR A 123 7.09 -7.54 4.33
C THR A 123 8.04 -7.66 3.16
N PHE A 124 8.58 -6.53 2.72
CA PHE A 124 9.52 -6.42 1.61
C PHE A 124 10.87 -5.84 2.06
N ASP A 125 11.93 -6.18 1.35
CA ASP A 125 13.16 -5.42 1.40
C ASP A 125 13.04 -4.16 0.53
N ILE A 126 13.74 -3.09 0.90
CA ILE A 126 13.77 -1.86 0.09
C ILE A 126 14.49 -2.18 -1.23
N PRO A 127 13.88 -1.91 -2.40
CA PRO A 127 14.55 -2.10 -3.67
C PRO A 127 15.88 -1.33 -3.77
N GLU A 128 16.84 -1.87 -4.50
CA GLU A 128 18.14 -1.23 -4.67
C GLU A 128 18.00 0.17 -5.29
N GLY A 129 18.66 1.16 -4.70
CA GLY A 129 18.57 2.55 -5.11
C GLY A 129 17.29 3.28 -4.72
N ALA A 130 16.35 2.63 -4.05
CA ALA A 130 15.13 3.26 -3.56
C ALA A 130 15.36 4.03 -2.25
N ALA A 131 14.67 5.15 -2.08
CA ALA A 131 14.62 5.86 -0.80
C ALA A 131 13.73 5.11 0.19
N HIS A 132 14.22 4.89 1.40
CA HIS A 132 13.44 4.31 2.50
C HIS A 132 12.66 5.42 3.21
N ILE A 133 11.35 5.38 3.17
CA ILE A 133 10.47 6.48 3.58
C ILE A 133 9.95 6.34 5.01
N ALA A 134 9.51 5.15 5.42
CA ALA A 134 8.88 4.97 6.72
C ALA A 134 9.18 3.60 7.34
N SER A 135 9.12 3.55 8.68
CA SER A 135 9.29 2.34 9.49
C SER A 135 8.23 2.27 10.60
N SER A 136 7.85 1.07 11.03
CA SER A 136 7.16 0.82 12.29
C SER A 136 8.10 0.19 13.32
N ALA A 137 7.63 0.06 14.55
CA ALA A 137 8.39 -0.63 15.60
C ALA A 137 8.59 -2.13 15.28
N LEU A 138 7.64 -2.73 14.58
CA LEU A 138 7.62 -4.15 14.26
C LEU A 138 8.27 -4.45 12.90
N PHE A 139 8.03 -3.60 11.90
CA PHE A 139 8.54 -3.75 10.55
C PHE A 139 9.32 -2.50 10.13
N ARG A 140 10.61 -2.72 9.85
CA ARG A 140 11.48 -1.63 9.41
C ARG A 140 11.01 -0.99 8.09
N ASN A 141 10.50 -1.80 7.17
CA ASN A 141 10.22 -1.37 5.80
C ASN A 141 8.71 -1.18 5.61
N GLN A 142 8.25 0.05 5.77
CA GLN A 142 6.83 0.42 5.67
C GLN A 142 6.50 1.24 4.43
N ALA A 143 7.47 1.96 3.90
CA ALA A 143 7.31 2.69 2.65
C ALA A 143 8.66 2.95 1.99
N TYR A 144 8.63 3.01 0.65
CA TYR A 144 9.79 3.36 -0.16
C TYR A 144 9.38 4.12 -1.41
N ARG A 145 10.36 4.81 -2.04
CA ARG A 145 10.22 5.46 -3.33
C ARG A 145 11.35 5.05 -4.27
N ILE A 146 10.99 4.67 -5.50
CA ILE A 146 11.91 4.39 -6.60
C ILE A 146 11.86 5.55 -7.58
N GLY A 147 13.03 6.10 -7.91
CA GLY A 147 13.11 7.30 -8.75
C GLY A 147 12.27 8.44 -8.15
N GLU A 148 11.46 9.11 -8.98
CA GLU A 148 10.66 10.26 -8.53
C GLU A 148 9.19 9.94 -8.27
N LYS A 149 8.62 8.90 -8.91
CA LYS A 149 7.16 8.74 -9.03
C LYS A 149 6.62 7.35 -8.71
N VAL A 150 7.47 6.41 -8.28
CA VAL A 150 7.02 5.07 -7.94
C VAL A 150 7.12 4.87 -6.42
N TYR A 151 5.99 4.62 -5.79
CA TYR A 151 5.87 4.45 -4.34
C TYR A 151 5.31 3.09 -3.98
N GLY A 152 5.90 2.44 -2.99
CA GLY A 152 5.34 1.28 -2.32
C GLY A 152 5.05 1.60 -0.87
N LEU A 153 3.80 1.42 -0.45
CA LEU A 153 3.33 1.56 0.92
C LEU A 153 2.89 0.19 1.44
N GLN A 154 3.32 -0.20 2.65
CA GLN A 154 2.83 -1.41 3.29
C GLN A 154 1.49 -1.17 3.99
N PHE A 155 1.28 0.01 4.50
CA PHE A 155 0.09 0.44 5.22
C PHE A 155 -1.01 0.96 4.29
N HIS A 156 -2.21 1.08 4.85
CA HIS A 156 -3.39 1.54 4.13
C HIS A 156 -3.68 3.01 4.44
N LEU A 157 -3.75 3.84 3.39
CA LEU A 157 -4.25 5.22 3.45
C LEU A 157 -5.66 5.35 2.84
N GLU A 158 -6.07 4.36 2.04
CA GLU A 158 -7.28 4.38 1.24
C GLU A 158 -8.53 3.89 1.99
N VAL A 159 -8.35 3.27 3.15
CA VAL A 159 -9.45 2.62 3.87
C VAL A 159 -10.42 3.61 4.49
N THR A 160 -11.68 3.22 4.50
CA THR A 160 -12.75 3.90 5.24
C THR A 160 -13.12 3.08 6.49
N GLU A 161 -13.84 3.71 7.43
CA GLU A 161 -14.37 2.99 8.59
C GLU A 161 -15.26 1.80 8.17
N GLU A 162 -16.06 1.97 7.11
CA GLU A 162 -16.91 0.92 6.58
C GLU A 162 -16.08 -0.26 6.05
N MET A 163 -15.02 0.01 5.28
CA MET A 163 -14.10 -1.03 4.79
C MET A 163 -13.43 -1.78 5.94
N ILE A 164 -12.96 -1.06 6.97
CA ILE A 164 -12.33 -1.70 8.14
C ILE A 164 -13.33 -2.64 8.83
N ARG A 165 -14.57 -2.20 9.05
CA ARG A 165 -15.62 -3.04 9.65
C ARG A 165 -15.96 -4.26 8.80
N GLN A 166 -16.02 -4.09 7.48
CA GLN A 166 -16.23 -5.19 6.55
C GLN A 166 -15.09 -6.21 6.62
N TRP A 167 -13.83 -5.76 6.58
CA TRP A 167 -12.67 -6.65 6.70
C TRP A 167 -12.65 -7.40 8.03
N MET A 168 -12.97 -6.73 9.13
CA MET A 168 -13.06 -7.39 10.44
C MET A 168 -14.13 -8.48 10.48
N SER A 169 -15.23 -8.30 9.79
CA SER A 169 -16.29 -9.31 9.68
C SER A 169 -15.87 -10.46 8.76
N GLU A 170 -15.24 -10.15 7.62
CA GLU A 170 -14.82 -11.14 6.62
C GLU A 170 -13.66 -12.02 7.12
N TYR A 171 -12.73 -11.42 7.87
CA TYR A 171 -11.52 -12.10 8.38
C TYR A 171 -11.60 -12.38 9.89
N GLN A 172 -12.80 -12.60 10.43
CA GLN A 172 -13.03 -12.86 11.85
C GLN A 172 -12.23 -14.07 12.36
N ASP A 173 -12.14 -15.14 11.57
CA ASP A 173 -11.38 -16.35 11.93
C ASP A 173 -9.88 -16.04 12.05
N GLU A 174 -9.33 -15.21 11.15
CA GLU A 174 -7.95 -14.75 11.24
C GLU A 174 -7.71 -13.95 12.53
N LEU A 175 -8.56 -12.98 12.82
CA LEU A 175 -8.45 -12.17 14.03
C LEU A 175 -8.53 -13.03 15.30
N SER A 176 -9.44 -13.99 15.34
CA SER A 176 -9.62 -14.88 16.49
C SER A 176 -8.47 -15.86 16.68
N SER A 177 -7.70 -16.14 15.63
CA SER A 177 -6.52 -17.04 15.68
C SER A 177 -5.27 -16.37 16.24
N LEU A 178 -5.28 -15.06 16.42
CA LEU A 178 -4.13 -14.26 16.84
C LEU A 178 -4.34 -13.74 18.27
N ASP A 179 -3.59 -14.27 19.21
CA ASP A 179 -3.69 -13.97 20.64
C ASP A 179 -3.27 -12.54 21.04
N TYR A 180 -2.64 -11.82 20.11
CA TYR A 180 -2.18 -10.43 20.29
C TYR A 180 -3.08 -9.40 19.59
N THR A 181 -4.17 -9.80 18.93
CA THR A 181 -5.14 -8.89 18.32
C THR A 181 -6.35 -8.69 19.24
N ASP A 182 -6.86 -7.48 19.26
CA ASP A 182 -8.06 -7.11 20.04
C ASP A 182 -9.04 -6.40 19.09
N PRO A 183 -10.07 -7.11 18.59
CA PRO A 183 -11.06 -6.55 17.69
C PRO A 183 -11.80 -5.33 18.24
N ASP A 184 -12.12 -5.32 19.54
CA ASP A 184 -12.82 -4.18 20.17
C ASP A 184 -11.91 -2.94 20.20
N ARG A 185 -10.63 -3.15 20.45
CA ARG A 185 -9.62 -2.09 20.39
C ARG A 185 -9.47 -1.54 18.98
N ILE A 186 -9.45 -2.40 17.96
CA ILE A 186 -9.37 -1.97 16.54
C ILE A 186 -10.54 -1.03 16.22
N ILE A 187 -11.77 -1.39 16.60
CA ILE A 187 -12.96 -0.56 16.37
C ILE A 187 -12.86 0.78 17.11
N LYS A 188 -12.48 0.75 18.40
CA LYS A 188 -12.31 1.96 19.21
C LYS A 188 -11.26 2.89 18.63
N ASP A 189 -10.11 2.34 18.22
CA ASP A 189 -9.02 3.10 17.62
C ASP A 189 -9.40 3.60 16.21
N THR A 190 -10.26 2.89 15.47
CA THR A 190 -10.81 3.35 14.19
C THR A 190 -11.61 4.62 14.36
N THR A 191 -12.56 4.65 15.29
CA THR A 191 -13.34 5.86 15.57
C THR A 191 -12.46 7.06 15.95
N LYS A 192 -11.33 6.80 16.62
CA LYS A 192 -10.38 7.85 17.05
C LYS A 192 -9.51 8.37 15.91
N ASN A 193 -9.08 7.48 15.00
CA ASN A 193 -7.98 7.78 14.07
C ASN A 193 -8.43 7.99 12.62
N ILE A 194 -9.61 7.50 12.21
CA ILE A 194 -10.02 7.50 10.80
C ILE A 194 -10.06 8.89 10.17
N ASN A 195 -10.50 9.92 10.89
CA ASN A 195 -10.54 11.27 10.35
C ASN A 195 -9.14 11.84 10.09
N ARG A 196 -8.15 11.50 10.95
CA ARG A 196 -6.76 11.89 10.74
C ARG A 196 -6.16 11.13 9.56
N LEU A 197 -6.43 9.83 9.46
CA LEU A 197 -5.99 9.04 8.31
C LEU A 197 -6.53 9.59 7.00
N ASN A 198 -7.82 9.94 6.95
CA ASN A 198 -8.43 10.54 5.77
C ASN A 198 -7.76 11.87 5.38
N HIS A 199 -7.42 12.71 6.37
CA HIS A 199 -6.68 13.94 6.11
C HIS A 199 -5.27 13.65 5.56
N HIS A 200 -4.55 12.68 6.13
CA HIS A 200 -3.26 12.24 5.61
C HIS A 200 -3.39 11.66 4.19
N ALA A 201 -4.42 10.87 3.92
CA ALA A 201 -4.68 10.36 2.58
C ALA A 201 -4.90 11.49 1.56
N GLU A 202 -5.70 12.50 1.91
CA GLU A 202 -5.92 13.67 1.05
C GLU A 202 -4.62 14.40 0.77
N LEU A 203 -3.82 14.68 1.80
CA LEU A 203 -2.53 15.35 1.67
C LEU A 203 -1.55 14.54 0.80
N PHE A 204 -1.44 13.23 1.05
CA PHE A 204 -0.58 12.34 0.26
C PHE A 204 -0.99 12.34 -1.22
N TYR A 205 -2.28 12.16 -1.51
CA TYR A 205 -2.76 12.12 -2.89
C TYR A 205 -2.61 13.47 -3.59
N ASP A 206 -2.82 14.59 -2.89
CA ASP A 206 -2.56 15.93 -3.46
C ASP A 206 -1.09 16.07 -3.83
N ASN A 207 -0.18 15.68 -2.94
CA ASN A 207 1.25 15.72 -3.20
C ASN A 207 1.67 14.76 -4.33
N PHE A 208 1.10 13.55 -4.39
CA PHE A 208 1.43 12.52 -5.37
C PHE A 208 0.95 12.89 -6.78
N PHE A 209 -0.28 13.41 -6.92
CA PHE A 209 -0.86 13.75 -8.23
C PHE A 209 -0.48 15.14 -8.75
N SER A 210 0.13 16.00 -7.95
CA SER A 210 0.59 17.33 -8.37
C SER A 210 1.94 17.32 -9.11
N ARG A 211 2.45 16.15 -9.50
CA ARG A 211 3.80 15.97 -10.06
C ARG A 211 3.82 15.61 -11.53
#